data_07cefd962ac705e875cb6a8ba3417bf0
#
_entry.id   07cefd962ac705e875cb6a8ba3417bf0
#
_cell.length_a   1.000
_cell.length_b   1.000
_cell.length_c   1.000
_cell.angle_alpha   90.00
_cell.angle_beta   90.00
_cell.angle_gamma   90.00
#
_symmetry.space_group_name_H-M   'P 1'
#
loop_
_entity.id
_entity.type
_entity.pdbx_description
1 polymer ?
#
loop_
_entity_poly.entity_id
_entity_poly.type
_entity_poly.pdbx_seq_one_letter_code
_entity_poly.pdbx_strand_id
1 'polypeptide(L)'
;MLAKHPSLLNKVLVDCSHKNCGKDYRKQGEVFNHVLIQRIGHTNGVRIKPNHAICGMMLESNVEEGKQDFVYGETRKEDINPFVSITDPCIGWDETEELILDAHAQL
;
A
#
# COMPACT_ATOMS: atom_id res chain seq x y z
N MET A 1 8.65 11.12 17.95
CA MET A 1 7.77 12.30 17.83
C MET A 1 6.38 12.05 18.42
N LEU A 2 5.65 11.02 18.02
CA LEU A 2 4.32 10.71 18.58
C LEU A 2 4.35 10.47 20.09
N ALA A 3 5.40 9.82 20.61
CA ALA A 3 5.56 9.55 22.03
C ALA A 3 5.63 10.80 22.91
N LYS A 4 5.93 11.96 22.32
CA LYS A 4 6.00 13.24 23.04
C LYS A 4 4.64 13.94 23.17
N HIS A 5 3.60 13.37 22.59
CA HIS A 5 2.25 13.94 22.60
C HIS A 5 1.28 12.98 23.27
N PRO A 6 1.05 13.13 24.58
CA PRO A 6 0.21 12.17 25.32
C PRO A 6 -1.25 12.10 24.85
N SER A 7 -1.71 13.10 24.10
CA SER A 7 -3.05 13.08 23.50
C SER A 7 -3.13 12.30 22.18
N LEU A 8 -1.99 11.85 21.64
CA LEU A 8 -1.93 11.09 20.40
C LEU A 8 -1.65 9.62 20.68
N LEU A 9 -2.21 8.77 19.84
CA LEU A 9 -1.88 7.35 19.85
C LEU A 9 -0.45 7.16 19.31
N ASN A 10 0.33 6.28 19.96
CA ASN A 10 1.68 5.92 19.48
C ASN A 10 1.60 4.88 18.36
N LYS A 11 0.75 5.12 17.38
CA LYS A 11 0.52 4.19 16.28
C LYS A 11 0.55 4.93 14.96
N VAL A 12 1.06 4.24 13.94
CA VAL A 12 1.18 4.75 12.57
C VAL A 12 0.59 3.73 11.62
N LEU A 13 -0.29 4.17 10.75
CA LEU A 13 -0.72 3.42 9.57
C LEU A 13 0.11 3.95 8.39
N VAL A 14 0.88 3.09 7.75
CA VAL A 14 1.79 3.51 6.68
C VAL A 14 1.11 3.43 5.33
N ASP A 15 1.12 4.55 4.61
CA ASP A 15 0.67 4.63 3.23
C ASP A 15 1.80 4.11 2.33
N CYS A 16 1.59 2.97 1.67
CA CYS A 16 2.57 2.36 0.76
C CYS A 16 2.58 3.00 -0.62
N SER A 17 1.61 3.89 -0.89
CA SER A 17 1.47 4.60 -2.15
C SER A 17 2.10 6.00 -2.09
N HIS A 18 1.74 6.86 -3.05
CA HIS A 18 2.11 8.27 -3.10
C HIS A 18 3.64 8.49 -3.01
N LYS A 19 4.09 9.31 -2.06
CA LYS A 19 5.51 9.63 -1.92
C LYS A 19 6.36 8.45 -1.44
N ASN A 20 5.80 7.56 -0.64
CA ASN A 20 6.54 6.42 -0.11
C ASN A 20 6.97 5.43 -1.19
N CYS A 21 6.23 5.34 -2.29
CA CYS A 21 6.63 4.54 -3.46
C CYS A 21 7.24 5.39 -4.57
N GLY A 22 7.61 6.65 -4.29
CA GLY A 22 8.17 7.58 -5.28
C GLY A 22 7.17 7.95 -6.37
N LYS A 23 5.88 7.87 -6.10
CA LYS A 23 4.76 8.05 -7.05
C LYS A 23 4.74 7.04 -8.18
N ASP A 24 5.43 5.92 -8.03
CA ASP A 24 5.38 4.77 -8.94
C ASP A 24 4.59 3.65 -8.25
N TYR A 25 3.32 3.47 -8.65
CA TYR A 25 2.42 2.49 -8.03
C TYR A 25 2.98 1.08 -8.07
N ARG A 26 3.83 0.76 -9.06
CA ARG A 26 4.45 -0.56 -9.20
C ARG A 26 5.42 -0.89 -8.07
N LYS A 27 5.83 0.12 -7.31
CA LYS A 27 6.74 -0.03 -6.15
C LYS A 27 6.01 -0.17 -4.83
N GLN A 28 4.68 -0.13 -4.81
CA GLN A 28 3.91 -0.28 -3.58
C GLN A 28 4.21 -1.60 -2.86
N GLY A 29 4.37 -2.69 -3.62
CA GLY A 29 4.70 -4.01 -3.06
C GLY A 29 6.04 -4.01 -2.33
N GLU A 30 7.06 -3.33 -2.87
CA GLU A 30 8.35 -3.19 -2.19
C GLU A 30 8.19 -2.43 -0.87
N VAL A 31 7.47 -1.32 -0.88
CA VAL A 31 7.22 -0.52 0.33
C VAL A 31 6.47 -1.34 1.37
N PHE A 32 5.42 -2.05 0.94
CA PHE A 32 4.64 -2.93 1.79
C PHE A 32 5.53 -3.96 2.51
N ASN A 33 6.39 -4.65 1.77
CA ASN A 33 7.29 -5.65 2.32
C ASN A 33 8.33 -5.04 3.26
N HIS A 34 8.86 -3.86 2.95
CA HIS A 34 9.79 -3.15 3.83
C HIS A 34 9.13 -2.77 5.16
N VAL A 35 7.90 -2.30 5.12
CA VAL A 35 7.16 -1.94 6.33
C VAL A 35 6.82 -3.19 7.15
N LEU A 36 6.44 -4.28 6.48
CA LEU A 36 6.15 -5.55 7.13
C LEU A 36 7.38 -6.07 7.90
N ILE A 37 8.56 -6.05 7.26
CA ILE A 37 9.82 -6.46 7.88
C ILE A 37 10.10 -5.65 9.16
N GLN A 38 9.89 -4.33 9.10
CA GLN A 38 10.06 -3.48 10.27
C GLN A 38 9.08 -3.82 11.38
N ARG A 39 7.85 -4.15 11.02
CA ARG A 39 6.81 -4.50 12.01
C ARG A 39 7.07 -5.83 12.69
N ILE A 40 7.45 -6.87 11.95
CA ILE A 40 7.67 -8.20 12.49
C ILE A 40 9.08 -8.42 13.05
N GLY A 41 10.06 -7.64 12.61
CA GLY A 41 11.41 -7.65 13.17
C GLY A 41 12.33 -8.74 12.66
N HIS A 42 12.04 -9.35 11.52
CA HIS A 42 12.96 -10.28 10.89
C HIS A 42 12.74 -10.40 9.38
N THR A 43 13.79 -10.76 8.67
CA THR A 43 13.78 -11.07 7.25
C THR A 43 14.97 -12.00 6.94
N ASN A 44 14.73 -13.06 6.15
CA ASN A 44 15.77 -14.00 5.73
C ASN A 44 16.66 -14.49 6.88
N GLY A 45 16.07 -14.77 8.04
CA GLY A 45 16.79 -15.23 9.23
C GLY A 45 17.53 -14.15 10.01
N VAL A 46 17.54 -12.91 9.52
CA VAL A 46 18.13 -11.78 10.24
C VAL A 46 17.07 -11.13 11.13
N ARG A 47 17.40 -10.94 12.40
CA ARG A 47 16.51 -10.29 13.37
C ARG A 47 16.87 -8.83 13.52
N ILE A 48 15.83 -7.99 13.55
CA ILE A 48 15.90 -6.58 13.92
C ILE A 48 14.89 -6.32 15.02
N LYS A 49 14.94 -5.14 15.65
CA LYS A 49 13.96 -4.80 16.67
C LYS A 49 12.59 -4.55 16.01
N PRO A 50 11.53 -5.30 16.39
CA PRO A 50 10.19 -5.06 15.85
C PRO A 50 9.70 -3.65 16.17
N ASN A 51 9.04 -3.00 15.21
CA ASN A 51 8.43 -1.70 15.42
C ASN A 51 6.93 -1.85 15.65
N HIS A 52 6.54 -1.89 16.92
CA HIS A 52 5.14 -2.05 17.33
C HIS A 52 4.29 -0.78 17.15
N ALA A 53 4.90 0.35 16.77
CA ALA A 53 4.16 1.55 16.42
C ALA A 53 3.42 1.39 15.09
N ILE A 54 3.91 0.54 14.20
CA ILE A 54 3.24 0.24 12.93
C ILE A 54 2.01 -0.61 13.22
N CYS A 55 0.82 -0.06 13.02
CA CYS A 55 -0.44 -0.76 13.26
C CYS A 55 -1.12 -1.25 11.99
N GLY A 56 -0.66 -0.81 10.83
CA GLY A 56 -1.24 -1.22 9.55
C GLY A 56 -0.58 -0.55 8.37
N MET A 57 -1.02 -0.94 7.18
CA MET A 57 -0.53 -0.43 5.91
C MET A 57 -1.70 -0.19 4.98
N MET A 58 -1.55 0.78 4.07
CA MET A 58 -2.54 1.09 3.05
C MET A 58 -1.93 0.89 1.67
N LEU A 59 -2.68 0.24 0.80
CA LEU A 59 -2.35 0.03 -0.61
C LEU A 59 -3.42 0.67 -1.48
N GLU A 60 -3.02 1.26 -2.59
CA GLU A 60 -3.95 1.64 -3.64
C GLU A 60 -4.07 0.48 -4.63
N SER A 61 -5.23 -0.13 -4.66
CA SER A 61 -5.50 -1.38 -5.39
C SER A 61 -6.83 -1.30 -6.14
N ASN A 62 -6.90 -1.98 -7.27
CA ASN A 62 -8.13 -2.18 -8.03
C ASN A 62 -8.11 -3.57 -8.64
N VAL A 63 -9.15 -3.92 -9.39
CA VAL A 63 -9.22 -5.23 -10.06
C VAL A 63 -8.09 -5.35 -11.09
N GLU A 64 -7.93 -4.35 -11.96
CA GLU A 64 -6.83 -4.29 -12.91
C GLU A 64 -5.87 -3.16 -12.53
N GLU A 65 -4.59 -3.32 -12.86
CA GLU A 65 -3.56 -2.36 -12.53
C GLU A 65 -3.62 -1.09 -13.39
N GLY A 66 -2.97 -0.03 -12.88
CA GLY A 66 -2.76 1.21 -13.62
C GLY A 66 -3.84 2.24 -13.39
N LYS A 67 -3.97 3.12 -14.36
CA LYS A 67 -5.02 4.13 -14.40
C LYS A 67 -5.44 4.40 -15.83
N GLN A 68 -6.61 4.95 -16.01
CA GLN A 68 -7.12 5.42 -17.30
C GLN A 68 -7.53 6.88 -17.21
N ASP A 69 -7.51 7.56 -18.34
CA ASP A 69 -7.93 8.95 -18.42
C ASP A 69 -9.46 9.04 -18.34
N PHE A 70 -9.90 10.04 -17.61
CA PHE A 70 -11.31 10.41 -17.53
C PHE A 70 -11.43 11.93 -17.58
N VAL A 71 -12.20 12.43 -18.54
CA VAL A 71 -12.48 13.86 -18.67
C VAL A 71 -13.98 14.09 -18.49
N TYR A 72 -14.33 14.74 -17.40
CA TYR A 72 -15.73 15.03 -17.07
C TYR A 72 -16.41 15.80 -18.23
N GLY A 73 -17.56 15.29 -18.63
CA GLY A 73 -18.33 15.85 -19.74
C GLY A 73 -17.88 15.43 -21.14
N GLU A 74 -16.71 14.77 -21.27
CA GLU A 74 -16.15 14.31 -22.56
C GLU A 74 -16.07 12.79 -22.64
N THR A 75 -15.57 12.15 -21.58
CA THR A 75 -15.44 10.69 -21.55
C THR A 75 -16.81 10.03 -21.42
N ARG A 76 -17.12 9.13 -22.34
CA ARG A 76 -18.40 8.42 -22.32
C ARG A 76 -18.29 7.19 -21.41
N LYS A 77 -19.39 6.84 -20.77
CA LYS A 77 -19.48 5.67 -19.90
C LYS A 77 -19.04 4.39 -20.61
N GLU A 78 -19.35 4.25 -21.91
CA GLU A 78 -19.02 3.09 -22.71
C GLU A 78 -17.52 2.94 -22.97
N ASP A 79 -16.76 4.03 -22.83
CA ASP A 79 -15.32 4.06 -23.08
C ASP A 79 -14.51 3.86 -21.80
N ILE A 80 -15.17 3.67 -20.65
CA ILE A 80 -14.50 3.46 -19.37
C ILE A 80 -14.43 1.96 -19.07
N ASN A 81 -13.21 1.49 -18.74
CA ASN A 81 -13.03 0.17 -18.15
C ASN A 81 -13.34 0.26 -16.65
N PRO A 82 -14.43 -0.37 -16.16
CA PRO A 82 -14.83 -0.22 -14.75
C PRO A 82 -13.84 -0.84 -13.76
N PHE A 83 -12.86 -1.60 -14.23
CA PHE A 83 -11.88 -2.31 -13.40
C PHE A 83 -10.55 -1.56 -13.27
N VAL A 84 -10.40 -0.41 -13.94
CA VAL A 84 -9.18 0.42 -13.93
C VAL A 84 -9.48 1.77 -13.30
N SER A 85 -8.62 2.22 -12.41
CA SER A 85 -8.77 3.51 -11.73
C SER A 85 -8.82 4.69 -12.70
N ILE A 86 -9.69 5.64 -12.42
CA ILE A 86 -9.75 6.93 -13.14
C ILE A 86 -9.07 8.05 -12.34
N THR A 87 -8.55 7.75 -11.18
CA THR A 87 -7.85 8.69 -10.29
C THR A 87 -6.38 8.26 -10.16
N ASP A 88 -5.92 7.90 -8.99
CA ASP A 88 -4.53 7.48 -8.80
C ASP A 88 -4.31 6.06 -9.34
N PRO A 89 -3.11 5.80 -9.89
CA PRO A 89 -2.80 4.45 -10.39
C PRO A 89 -2.71 3.44 -9.27
N CYS A 90 -3.21 2.24 -9.53
CA CYS A 90 -3.34 1.17 -8.54
C CYS A 90 -2.57 -0.08 -8.97
N ILE A 91 -2.18 -0.90 -7.97
CA ILE A 91 -1.79 -2.29 -8.26
C ILE A 91 -3.05 -3.11 -8.56
N GLY A 92 -2.88 -4.21 -9.27
CA GLY A 92 -3.99 -5.11 -9.59
C GLY A 92 -4.32 -6.06 -8.43
N TRP A 93 -5.45 -6.77 -8.58
CA TRP A 93 -5.92 -7.67 -7.54
C TRP A 93 -4.98 -8.84 -7.27
N ASP A 94 -4.40 -9.45 -8.31
CA ASP A 94 -3.52 -10.59 -8.13
C ASP A 94 -2.31 -10.24 -7.26
N GLU A 95 -1.68 -9.10 -7.50
CA GLU A 95 -0.57 -8.60 -6.68
C GLU A 95 -1.03 -8.27 -5.26
N THR A 96 -2.19 -7.64 -5.13
CA THR A 96 -2.76 -7.29 -3.82
C THR A 96 -2.99 -8.54 -2.97
N GLU A 97 -3.62 -9.57 -3.57
CA GLU A 97 -3.88 -10.84 -2.90
C GLU A 97 -2.59 -11.51 -2.46
N GLU A 98 -1.59 -11.56 -3.35
CA GLU A 98 -0.29 -12.15 -3.05
C GLU A 98 0.39 -11.45 -1.87
N LEU A 99 0.41 -10.11 -1.86
CA LEU A 99 1.00 -9.34 -0.77
C LEU A 99 0.32 -9.63 0.57
N ILE A 100 -1.00 -9.69 0.59
CA ILE A 100 -1.77 -9.93 1.82
C ILE A 100 -1.57 -11.36 2.33
N LEU A 101 -1.62 -12.35 1.44
CA LEU A 101 -1.43 -13.74 1.82
C LEU A 101 -0.01 -14.01 2.31
N ASP A 102 0.99 -13.45 1.66
CA ASP A 102 2.39 -13.58 2.08
C ASP A 102 2.60 -12.91 3.45
N ALA A 103 2.01 -11.75 3.68
CA ALA A 103 2.08 -11.07 4.97
C ALA A 103 1.41 -11.91 6.06
N HIS A 104 0.24 -12.47 5.79
CA HIS A 104 -0.47 -13.34 6.73
C HIS A 104 0.37 -14.54 7.13
N ALA A 105 1.07 -15.16 6.17
CA ALA A 105 1.92 -16.31 6.44
C ALA A 105 3.12 -15.98 7.35
N GLN A 106 3.54 -14.71 7.38
CA GLN A 106 4.68 -14.26 8.18
C GLN A 106 4.29 -13.78 9.58
N LEU A 107 3.02 -13.57 9.84
CA LEU A 107 2.52 -13.08 11.14
C LEU A 107 2.20 -14.22 12.17
#